data_4cd8009aa6fe95d5fad3ff23ca8bd999
#
_entry.id   4cd8009aa6fe95d5fad3ff23ca8bd999
#
_cell.length_a   1.000
_cell.length_b   1.000
_cell.length_c   1.000
_cell.angle_alpha   90.00
_cell.angle_beta   90.00
_cell.angle_gamma   90.00
#
_symmetry.space_group_name_H-M   'P 1'
#
loop_
_entity.id
_entity.type
_entity.pdbx_description
1 polymer ?
#
loop_
_entity_poly.entity_id
_entity_poly.type
_entity_poly.pdbx_seq_one_letter_code
_entity_poly.pdbx_strand_id
1 'polypeptide(L)'
;FRENDYFEEDALLFYIMRSDQPERELVASVGELEKAIRERVTPARRPRIHPTEKKEKNELIEIDLHIDQLLDTTAGMNNADVLEYQLQKFHEVMSDNRRNKNRKIVFIHGKGDGVLKNAIMNELKKRYPSCHHQDASFQEYGYGATMVTIK
;
A
#
# COMPACT_ATOMS: atom_id res chain seq x y z
N PHE A 1 -31.92 -15.08 41.69
CA PHE A 1 -31.42 -13.80 41.13
C PHE A 1 -32.49 -12.74 41.38
N ARG A 2 -32.20 -11.86 42.33
CA ARG A 2 -33.10 -10.72 42.60
C ARG A 2 -32.67 -9.57 41.69
N GLU A 3 -33.59 -9.10 40.87
CA GLU A 3 -33.38 -7.99 39.91
C GLU A 3 -33.01 -6.64 40.56
N ASN A 4 -32.97 -6.56 41.87
CA ASN A 4 -32.72 -5.31 42.60
C ASN A 4 -31.23 -5.04 42.89
N ASP A 5 -30.34 -6.02 42.76
CA ASP A 5 -28.89 -5.82 43.07
C ASP A 5 -28.13 -5.12 41.92
N TYR A 6 -28.71 -5.09 40.75
CA TYR A 6 -28.08 -4.48 39.55
C TYR A 6 -28.18 -2.95 39.53
N PHE A 7 -29.19 -2.39 40.19
CA PHE A 7 -29.38 -0.93 40.19
C PHE A 7 -28.61 -0.22 41.32
N GLU A 8 -28.19 -0.92 42.35
CA GLU A 8 -27.43 -0.32 43.44
C GLU A 8 -25.93 -0.12 43.07
N GLU A 9 -25.35 -0.97 42.25
CA GLU A 9 -23.96 -0.83 41.82
C GLU A 9 -23.78 0.31 40.83
N ASP A 10 -24.73 0.53 39.92
CA ASP A 10 -24.67 1.65 38.97
C ASP A 10 -24.85 3.01 39.67
N ALA A 11 -25.64 3.06 40.76
CA ALA A 11 -25.82 4.27 41.53
C ALA A 11 -24.55 4.65 42.33
N LEU A 12 -23.81 3.66 42.79
CA LEU A 12 -22.54 3.86 43.49
C LEU A 12 -21.44 4.36 42.56
N LEU A 13 -21.36 3.86 41.33
CA LEU A 13 -20.43 4.32 40.30
C LEU A 13 -20.70 5.79 39.90
N PHE A 14 -21.97 6.17 39.81
CA PHE A 14 -22.33 7.56 39.53
C PHE A 14 -21.99 8.52 40.65
N TYR A 15 -22.04 8.07 41.90
CA TYR A 15 -21.73 8.91 43.05
C TYR A 15 -20.22 9.14 43.21
N ILE A 16 -19.40 8.15 42.91
CA ILE A 16 -17.92 8.27 42.99
C ILE A 16 -17.39 9.22 41.91
N MET A 17 -18.00 9.26 40.72
CA MET A 17 -17.56 10.17 39.67
C MET A 17 -17.96 11.64 39.91
N ARG A 18 -18.92 11.91 40.79
CA ARG A 18 -19.43 13.25 40.99
C ARG A 18 -18.74 14.03 42.13
N SER A 19 -18.02 13.34 43.02
CA SER A 19 -17.42 13.99 44.17
C SER A 19 -15.93 14.32 44.05
N ASP A 20 -15.30 13.97 42.93
CA ASP A 20 -13.85 14.13 42.76
C ASP A 20 -13.45 15.15 41.69
N GLN A 21 -14.25 16.20 41.57
CA GLN A 21 -13.81 17.39 40.84
C GLN A 21 -13.26 18.43 41.86
N PRO A 22 -11.92 18.62 41.92
CA PRO A 22 -11.41 19.77 42.63
C PRO A 22 -11.90 21.02 41.91
N GLU A 23 -12.66 21.86 42.63
CA GLU A 23 -12.91 23.22 42.24
C GLU A 23 -11.55 23.95 42.13
N ARG A 24 -10.97 23.88 40.94
CA ARG A 24 -9.89 24.80 40.60
C ARG A 24 -10.53 26.09 40.14
N GLU A 25 -10.64 27.02 41.05
CA GLU A 25 -10.81 28.42 40.66
C GLU A 25 -9.63 28.80 39.75
N LEU A 26 -9.90 28.84 38.46
CA LEU A 26 -9.00 29.42 37.46
C LEU A 26 -9.08 30.93 37.59
N VAL A 27 -8.46 31.46 38.65
CA VAL A 27 -8.17 32.92 38.76
C VAL A 27 -6.88 33.16 37.97
N ALA A 28 -6.99 33.04 36.63
CA ALA A 28 -5.95 33.60 35.79
C ALA A 28 -6.12 35.12 35.79
N SER A 29 -5.15 35.83 36.31
CA SER A 29 -5.17 37.31 36.24
C SER A 29 -5.15 37.72 34.74
N VAL A 30 -5.89 38.79 34.43
CA VAL A 30 -5.98 39.31 33.05
C VAL A 30 -4.59 39.52 32.43
N GLY A 31 -3.59 39.90 33.26
CA GLY A 31 -2.21 40.08 32.83
C GLY A 31 -1.49 38.79 32.36
N GLU A 32 -1.81 37.63 32.94
CA GLU A 32 -1.25 36.34 32.50
C GLU A 32 -1.89 35.87 31.19
N LEU A 33 -3.17 36.18 31.00
CA LEU A 33 -3.86 35.90 29.76
C LEU A 33 -3.31 36.74 28.60
N GLU A 34 -3.07 38.02 28.81
CA GLU A 34 -2.46 38.92 27.82
C GLU A 34 -1.04 38.48 27.46
N LYS A 35 -0.25 38.03 28.44
CA LYS A 35 1.10 37.53 28.21
C LYS A 35 1.08 36.22 27.38
N ALA A 36 0.17 35.30 27.70
CA ALA A 36 0.01 34.06 26.96
C ALA A 36 -0.48 34.28 25.52
N ILE A 37 -1.30 35.30 25.29
CA ILE A 37 -1.74 35.71 23.96
C ILE A 37 -0.59 36.33 23.16
N ARG A 38 0.23 37.16 23.81
CA ARG A 38 1.38 37.81 23.18
C ARG A 38 2.49 36.83 22.79
N GLU A 39 2.70 35.79 23.58
CA GLU A 39 3.65 34.71 23.28
C GLU A 39 3.17 33.78 22.15
N ARG A 40 1.85 33.67 21.95
CA ARG A 40 1.27 32.90 20.83
C ARG A 40 1.23 33.66 19.50
N VAL A 41 1.42 35.00 19.53
CA VAL A 41 1.43 35.87 18.34
C VAL A 41 2.85 36.10 17.80
N THR A 42 3.88 35.44 18.32
CA THR A 42 5.10 35.30 17.51
C THR A 42 4.70 34.57 16.22
N PRO A 43 4.91 35.21 15.06
CA PRO A 43 4.60 34.52 13.81
C PRO A 43 5.44 33.25 13.80
N ALA A 44 4.79 32.14 14.07
CA ALA A 44 5.40 30.84 13.89
C ALA A 44 6.02 30.89 12.49
N ARG A 45 7.36 30.87 12.45
CA ARG A 45 8.13 30.76 11.22
C ARG A 45 7.43 29.67 10.42
N ARG A 46 6.68 30.08 9.38
CA ARG A 46 5.96 29.15 8.53
C ARG A 46 6.95 28.04 8.21
N PRO A 47 6.67 26.79 8.55
CA PRO A 47 7.55 25.72 8.14
C PRO A 47 7.74 25.96 6.66
N ARG A 48 8.98 26.14 6.22
CA ARG A 48 9.30 26.10 4.80
C ARG A 48 8.77 24.77 4.36
N ILE A 49 7.62 24.79 3.71
CA ILE A 49 7.14 23.67 2.94
C ILE A 49 8.22 23.53 1.89
N HIS A 50 9.20 22.66 2.18
CA HIS A 50 10.02 22.11 1.11
C HIS A 50 8.97 21.59 0.14
N PRO A 51 9.01 22.01 -1.14
CA PRO A 51 8.18 21.32 -2.10
C PRO A 51 8.53 19.86 -1.91
N THR A 52 7.61 19.12 -1.32
CA THR A 52 7.64 17.68 -1.39
C THR A 52 7.75 17.45 -2.86
N GLU A 53 8.97 17.11 -3.31
CA GLU A 53 9.14 16.50 -4.61
C GLU A 53 7.94 15.57 -4.68
N LYS A 54 7.05 15.83 -5.62
CA LYS A 54 6.06 14.86 -6.03
C LYS A 54 6.93 13.65 -6.32
N LYS A 55 7.09 12.75 -5.32
CA LYS A 55 7.42 11.38 -5.60
C LYS A 55 6.34 11.04 -6.59
N GLU A 56 6.69 11.11 -7.87
CA GLU A 56 5.93 10.44 -8.90
C GLU A 56 5.71 9.10 -8.27
N LYS A 57 4.45 8.83 -7.92
CA LYS A 57 4.06 7.51 -7.47
C LYS A 57 4.48 6.63 -8.63
N ASN A 58 5.66 6.03 -8.51
CA ASN A 58 6.03 4.89 -9.31
C ASN A 58 4.98 3.85 -8.93
N GLU A 59 3.82 3.98 -9.58
CA GLU A 59 2.71 3.07 -9.36
C GLU A 59 3.24 1.71 -9.76
N LEU A 60 3.49 0.91 -8.74
CA LEU A 60 3.80 -0.49 -8.92
C LEU A 60 2.55 -1.14 -9.50
N ILE A 61 2.68 -1.67 -10.70
CA ILE A 61 1.61 -2.44 -11.34
C ILE A 61 1.88 -3.90 -11.07
N GLU A 62 0.89 -4.60 -10.54
CA GLU A 62 0.94 -6.03 -10.31
C GLU A 62 0.06 -6.73 -11.33
N ILE A 63 0.61 -7.71 -12.02
CA ILE A 63 -0.08 -8.49 -13.04
C ILE A 63 0.09 -9.96 -12.70
N ASP A 64 -1.01 -10.62 -12.43
CA ASP A 64 -1.04 -12.07 -12.24
C ASP A 64 -1.15 -12.75 -13.59
N LEU A 65 -0.16 -13.61 -13.89
CA LEU A 65 -0.09 -14.39 -15.12
C LEU A 65 -0.52 -15.85 -14.93
N HIS A 66 -1.06 -16.20 -13.74
CA HIS A 66 -1.63 -17.53 -13.58
C HIS A 66 -2.81 -17.70 -14.53
N ILE A 67 -2.86 -18.85 -15.18
CA ILE A 67 -3.88 -19.08 -16.21
C ILE A 67 -5.31 -18.99 -15.66
N ASP A 68 -5.53 -19.39 -14.42
CA ASP A 68 -6.81 -19.32 -13.73
C ASP A 68 -7.30 -17.90 -13.47
N GLN A 69 -6.39 -16.92 -13.49
CA GLN A 69 -6.73 -15.49 -13.39
C GLN A 69 -6.96 -14.85 -14.76
N LEU A 70 -6.45 -15.46 -15.80
CA LEU A 70 -6.54 -14.94 -17.17
C LEU A 70 -7.74 -15.50 -17.94
N LEU A 71 -8.14 -16.74 -17.64
CA LEU A 71 -9.20 -17.46 -18.33
C LEU A 71 -10.11 -18.19 -17.34
N ASP A 72 -11.41 -18.14 -17.58
CA ASP A 72 -12.41 -18.88 -16.80
C ASP A 72 -12.32 -20.40 -17.01
N THR A 73 -11.81 -20.83 -18.15
CA THR A 73 -11.66 -22.25 -18.48
C THR A 73 -10.48 -22.49 -19.41
N THR A 74 -9.76 -23.55 -19.14
CA THR A 74 -8.63 -24.03 -19.96
C THR A 74 -8.99 -25.29 -20.75
N ALA A 75 -10.28 -25.63 -20.84
CA ALA A 75 -10.75 -26.83 -21.52
C ALA A 75 -10.31 -26.83 -22.99
N GLY A 76 -9.58 -27.88 -23.40
CA GLY A 76 -9.07 -28.03 -24.77
C GLY A 76 -7.73 -27.34 -25.03
N MET A 77 -7.13 -26.65 -24.08
CA MET A 77 -5.79 -26.07 -24.20
C MET A 77 -4.72 -27.08 -23.76
N ASN A 78 -3.64 -27.15 -24.49
CA ASN A 78 -2.44 -27.86 -24.05
C ASN A 78 -1.49 -26.91 -23.31
N ASN A 79 -0.44 -27.43 -22.69
CA ASN A 79 0.51 -26.59 -21.91
C ASN A 79 1.22 -25.54 -22.78
N ALA A 80 1.38 -25.79 -24.08
CA ALA A 80 2.00 -24.81 -24.98
C ALA A 80 1.04 -23.65 -25.27
N ASP A 81 -0.25 -23.93 -25.47
CA ASP A 81 -1.28 -22.93 -25.70
C ASP A 81 -1.44 -22.03 -24.45
N VAL A 82 -1.41 -22.63 -23.26
CA VAL A 82 -1.44 -21.92 -21.97
C VAL A 82 -0.26 -20.97 -21.86
N LEU A 83 0.94 -21.45 -22.14
CA LEU A 83 2.16 -20.65 -22.09
C LEU A 83 2.12 -19.49 -23.09
N GLU A 84 1.65 -19.75 -24.31
CA GLU A 84 1.53 -18.73 -25.35
C GLU A 84 0.57 -17.63 -24.92
N TYR A 85 -0.58 -17.99 -24.37
CA TYR A 85 -1.57 -17.03 -23.86
C TYR A 85 -1.02 -16.16 -22.73
N GLN A 86 -0.30 -16.78 -21.78
CA GLN A 86 0.36 -16.05 -20.70
C GLN A 86 1.43 -15.08 -21.21
N LEU A 87 2.20 -15.48 -22.21
CA LEU A 87 3.19 -14.60 -22.86
C LEU A 87 2.53 -13.50 -23.68
N GLN A 88 1.42 -13.76 -24.33
CA GLN A 88 0.65 -12.73 -25.04
C GLN A 88 0.20 -11.64 -24.06
N LYS A 89 -0.34 -12.04 -22.90
CA LYS A 89 -0.73 -11.09 -21.85
C LYS A 89 0.46 -10.28 -21.32
N PHE A 90 1.59 -10.92 -21.13
CA PHE A 90 2.84 -10.26 -20.76
C PHE A 90 3.24 -9.19 -21.79
N HIS A 91 3.20 -9.52 -23.10
CA HIS A 91 3.54 -8.58 -24.17
C HIS A 91 2.56 -7.41 -24.28
N GLU A 92 1.28 -7.65 -24.08
CA GLU A 92 0.24 -6.61 -24.03
C GLU A 92 0.58 -5.57 -22.96
N VAL A 93 0.79 -6.02 -21.72
CA VAL A 93 1.12 -5.14 -20.60
C VAL A 93 2.44 -4.37 -20.83
N MET A 94 3.46 -5.03 -21.36
CA MET A 94 4.73 -4.39 -21.69
C MET A 94 4.58 -3.33 -22.78
N SER A 95 3.77 -3.59 -23.80
CA SER A 95 3.48 -2.66 -24.88
C SER A 95 2.75 -1.40 -24.40
N ASP A 96 1.72 -1.59 -23.56
CA ASP A 96 0.91 -0.51 -23.01
C ASP A 96 1.73 0.41 -22.11
N ASN A 97 2.71 -0.14 -21.42
CA ASN A 97 3.55 0.59 -20.49
C ASN A 97 4.88 1.07 -21.08
N ARG A 98 5.18 0.76 -22.35
CA ARG A 98 6.48 1.08 -23.00
C ARG A 98 6.86 2.57 -22.93
N ARG A 99 5.87 3.47 -22.90
CA ARG A 99 6.09 4.92 -22.84
C ARG A 99 6.30 5.44 -21.40
N ASN A 100 6.00 4.64 -20.41
CA ASN A 100 6.02 5.03 -18.99
C ASN A 100 7.39 4.72 -18.37
N LYS A 101 8.36 5.61 -18.58
CA LYS A 101 9.71 5.44 -18.05
C LYS A 101 9.71 5.36 -16.51
N ASN A 102 10.62 4.56 -15.98
CA ASN A 102 10.78 4.27 -14.56
C ASN A 102 9.58 3.57 -13.89
N ARG A 103 8.58 3.14 -14.66
CA ARG A 103 7.46 2.36 -14.13
C ARG A 103 7.93 0.95 -13.77
N LYS A 104 7.48 0.48 -12.63
CA LYS A 104 7.76 -0.87 -12.13
C LYS A 104 6.54 -1.75 -12.32
N ILE A 105 6.72 -2.89 -12.92
CA ILE A 105 5.67 -3.88 -13.16
C ILE A 105 6.12 -5.20 -12.55
N VAL A 106 5.29 -5.79 -11.71
CA VAL A 106 5.52 -7.10 -11.13
C VAL A 106 4.64 -8.11 -11.86
N PHE A 107 5.28 -9.10 -12.47
CA PHE A 107 4.60 -10.21 -13.09
C PHE A 107 4.64 -11.43 -12.18
N ILE A 108 3.49 -11.85 -11.70
CA ILE A 108 3.33 -13.02 -10.85
C ILE A 108 3.11 -14.24 -11.75
N HIS A 109 4.07 -15.15 -11.79
CA HIS A 109 4.07 -16.32 -12.67
C HIS A 109 4.03 -17.65 -11.93
N GLY A 110 4.02 -17.58 -10.60
CA GLY A 110 4.03 -18.75 -9.74
C GLY A 110 5.37 -19.46 -9.65
N LYS A 111 5.43 -20.42 -8.73
CA LYS A 111 6.64 -21.22 -8.48
C LYS A 111 6.90 -22.29 -9.53
N GLY A 112 5.87 -22.97 -10.01
CA GLY A 112 5.88 -24.05 -11.00
C GLY A 112 7.25 -24.64 -11.38
N ASP A 113 7.32 -25.27 -12.53
CA ASP A 113 8.58 -25.80 -13.08
C ASP A 113 9.49 -24.70 -13.65
N GLY A 114 9.12 -23.44 -13.49
CA GLY A 114 9.88 -22.29 -13.99
C GLY A 114 9.77 -22.06 -15.50
N VAL A 115 8.92 -22.78 -16.20
CA VAL A 115 8.76 -22.67 -17.67
C VAL A 115 8.35 -21.26 -18.05
N LEU A 116 7.31 -20.72 -17.41
CA LEU A 116 6.83 -19.36 -17.68
C LEU A 116 7.87 -18.30 -17.28
N LYS A 117 8.54 -18.45 -16.12
CA LYS A 117 9.62 -17.57 -15.70
C LYS A 117 10.73 -17.51 -16.75
N ASN A 118 11.21 -18.65 -17.20
CA ASN A 118 12.27 -18.74 -18.21
C ASN A 118 11.83 -18.14 -19.56
N ALA A 119 10.58 -18.36 -19.95
CA ALA A 119 10.02 -17.77 -21.16
C ALA A 119 9.98 -16.24 -21.07
N ILE A 120 9.47 -15.66 -19.99
CA ILE A 120 9.47 -14.22 -19.73
C ILE A 120 10.89 -13.64 -19.75
N MET A 121 11.84 -14.30 -19.09
CA MET A 121 13.24 -13.86 -19.07
C MET A 121 13.87 -13.85 -20.48
N ASN A 122 13.55 -14.83 -21.30
CA ASN A 122 14.01 -14.89 -22.69
C ASN A 122 13.38 -13.78 -23.54
N GLU A 123 12.08 -13.51 -23.38
CA GLU A 123 11.38 -12.45 -24.09
C GLU A 123 11.91 -11.06 -23.66
N LEU A 124 12.15 -10.84 -22.38
CA LEU A 124 12.77 -9.60 -21.87
C LEU A 124 14.13 -9.36 -22.52
N LYS A 125 14.99 -10.37 -22.58
CA LYS A 125 16.33 -10.26 -23.19
C LYS A 125 16.26 -10.00 -24.70
N LYS A 126 15.30 -10.62 -25.41
CA LYS A 126 15.17 -10.52 -26.87
C LYS A 126 14.48 -9.23 -27.31
N ARG A 127 13.34 -8.90 -26.71
CA ARG A 127 12.47 -7.82 -27.17
C ARG A 127 12.57 -6.53 -26.37
N TYR A 128 12.99 -6.63 -25.09
CA TYR A 128 13.04 -5.50 -24.17
C TYR A 128 14.41 -5.34 -23.48
N PRO A 129 15.53 -5.30 -24.22
CA PRO A 129 16.88 -5.26 -23.66
C PRO A 129 17.13 -3.99 -22.83
N SER A 130 16.36 -2.92 -23.05
CA SER A 130 16.47 -1.66 -22.29
C SER A 130 15.80 -1.74 -20.92
N CYS A 131 14.92 -2.72 -20.68
CA CYS A 131 14.25 -2.88 -19.41
C CYS A 131 15.14 -3.60 -18.40
N HIS A 132 15.15 -3.11 -17.16
CA HIS A 132 15.80 -3.82 -16.07
C HIS A 132 14.82 -4.82 -15.45
N HIS A 133 15.28 -6.04 -15.22
CA HIS A 133 14.45 -7.07 -14.57
C HIS A 133 15.22 -7.70 -13.42
N GLN A 134 14.48 -8.04 -12.37
CA GLN A 134 14.96 -8.72 -11.17
C GLN A 134 13.85 -9.54 -10.54
N ASP A 135 14.17 -10.48 -9.68
CA ASP A 135 13.16 -11.16 -8.90
C ASP A 135 12.43 -10.14 -8.00
N ALA A 136 11.12 -10.27 -7.88
CA ALA A 136 10.32 -9.42 -7.00
C ALA A 136 10.60 -9.73 -5.52
N SER A 137 10.09 -8.89 -4.62
CA SER A 137 10.27 -9.06 -3.18
C SER A 137 9.81 -10.45 -2.74
N PHE A 138 10.72 -11.22 -2.14
CA PHE A 138 10.40 -12.54 -1.62
C PHE A 138 9.37 -12.52 -0.50
N GLN A 139 9.38 -11.47 0.31
CA GLN A 139 8.43 -11.32 1.43
C GLN A 139 7.00 -11.10 0.95
N GLU A 140 6.83 -10.45 -0.21
CA GLU A 140 5.52 -10.12 -0.77
C GLU A 140 5.02 -11.19 -1.73
N TYR A 141 5.89 -11.69 -2.62
CA TYR A 141 5.49 -12.56 -3.75
C TYR A 141 6.14 -13.95 -3.71
N GLY A 142 7.02 -14.22 -2.75
CA GLY A 142 7.82 -15.44 -2.76
C GLY A 142 8.76 -15.53 -3.97
N TYR A 143 9.05 -16.74 -4.43
CA TYR A 143 9.89 -16.99 -5.62
C TYR A 143 9.15 -16.90 -6.95
N GLY A 144 7.86 -16.61 -6.91
CA GLY A 144 6.95 -16.73 -8.06
C GLY A 144 6.70 -15.44 -8.81
N ALA A 145 7.50 -14.39 -8.65
CA ALA A 145 7.29 -13.11 -9.33
C ALA A 145 8.59 -12.46 -9.82
N THR A 146 8.47 -11.74 -10.93
CA THR A 146 9.56 -10.98 -11.56
C THR A 146 9.17 -9.52 -11.68
N MET A 147 9.98 -8.62 -11.14
CA MET A 147 9.81 -7.19 -11.29
C MET A 147 10.57 -6.67 -12.50
N VAL A 148 9.87 -5.94 -13.36
CA VAL A 148 10.43 -5.28 -14.55
C VAL A 148 10.34 -3.78 -14.39
N THR A 149 11.45 -3.07 -14.62
CA THR A 149 11.50 -1.60 -14.62
C THR A 149 11.71 -1.12 -16.06
N ILE A 150 10.79 -0.30 -16.55
CA ILE A 150 10.84 0.28 -17.89
C ILE A 150 11.81 1.47 -17.88
N LYS A 151 12.74 1.50 -18.82
CA LYS A 151 13.70 2.62 -18.98
C LYS A 151 13.31 3.56 -20.09
#